data_3a51782c19a9869a477eb67a5273a618
#
_entry.id   3a51782c19a9869a477eb67a5273a618
#
_cell.length_a   1.000
_cell.length_b   1.000
_cell.length_c   1.000
_cell.angle_alpha   90.00
_cell.angle_beta   90.00
_cell.angle_gamma   90.00
#
_symmetry.space_group_name_H-M   'P 1'
#
loop_
_entity.id
_entity.type
_entity.pdbx_description
1 polymer ?
#
loop_
_entity_poly.entity_id
_entity_poly.type
_entity_poly.pdbx_seq_one_letter_code
_entity_poly.pdbx_strand_id
1 'polypeptide(L)'
;GQRLSLEFVFSPHQQSFIFIMSLVLLLVVLVSTGSLTKNKGPYIALIFLLYMSTAIILMVNDFYHLWIAVEIGSLVAAGVVAASGESVSQKAALKYTFLSAFAGSGLAIGLALILGLTGYSNISDAIAYMRTTNLGSMSSVLYVAFAFFVLTWIYAGGLAPIHPLKSEVYGAPFPHATALLQAQSKFMLVAIGLIILR
;
A
#
# COMPACT_ATOMS: atom_id res chain seq x y z
N GLY A 1 0.54 -27.43 11.78
CA GLY A 1 -0.09 -26.14 11.88
C GLY A 1 0.93 -25.08 11.57
N GLN A 2 0.76 -24.39 10.44
CA GLN A 2 1.58 -23.23 10.10
C GLN A 2 1.36 -22.15 11.16
N ARG A 3 2.42 -21.71 11.81
CA ARG A 3 2.37 -20.56 12.68
C ARG A 3 2.34 -19.32 11.79
N LEU A 4 1.34 -18.45 11.95
CA LEU A 4 1.37 -17.10 11.44
C LEU A 4 2.58 -16.41 12.12
N SER A 5 3.72 -16.40 11.47
CA SER A 5 4.92 -15.72 11.96
C SER A 5 5.06 -14.44 11.18
N LEU A 6 5.00 -13.31 11.89
CA LEU A 6 5.34 -12.02 11.31
C LEU A 6 6.84 -12.05 10.97
N GLU A 7 7.16 -12.05 9.69
CA GLU A 7 8.53 -12.05 9.20
C GLU A 7 8.80 -10.77 8.44
N PHE A 8 9.89 -10.10 8.82
CA PHE A 8 10.40 -8.92 8.12
C PHE A 8 11.67 -9.26 7.38
N VAL A 9 11.76 -8.81 6.13
CA VAL A 9 12.95 -8.94 5.31
C VAL A 9 13.66 -7.58 5.26
N PHE A 10 14.98 -7.59 5.50
CA PHE A 10 15.83 -6.40 5.49
C PHE A 10 16.91 -6.52 4.41
N SER A 11 16.52 -6.42 3.16
CA SER A 11 17.48 -6.32 2.06
C SER A 11 18.05 -4.90 1.93
N PRO A 12 19.25 -4.71 1.32
CA PRO A 12 19.81 -3.38 1.08
C PRO A 12 18.88 -2.46 0.30
N HIS A 13 18.10 -2.99 -0.64
CA HIS A 13 17.12 -2.22 -1.42
C HIS A 13 15.97 -1.70 -0.53
N GLN A 14 15.45 -2.53 0.36
CA GLN A 14 14.39 -2.13 1.29
C GLN A 14 14.88 -1.05 2.27
N GLN A 15 16.11 -1.18 2.78
CA GLN A 15 16.73 -0.18 3.63
C GLN A 15 16.85 1.17 2.91
N SER A 16 17.29 1.17 1.65
CA SER A 16 17.39 2.39 0.82
C SER A 16 16.03 3.06 0.62
N PHE A 17 15.00 2.29 0.34
CA PHE A 17 13.63 2.83 0.18
C PHE A 17 13.10 3.42 1.50
N ILE A 18 13.29 2.74 2.62
CA ILE A 18 12.89 3.24 3.93
C ILE A 18 13.64 4.52 4.27
N PHE A 19 14.95 4.59 3.98
CA PHE A 19 15.74 5.78 4.20
C PHE A 19 15.21 6.99 3.40
N ILE A 20 14.96 6.81 2.10
CA ILE A 20 14.38 7.85 1.23
C ILE A 20 13.02 8.29 1.76
N MET A 21 12.16 7.34 2.15
CA MET A 21 10.83 7.65 2.70
C MET A 21 10.93 8.41 4.03
N SER A 22 11.94 8.11 4.86
CA SER A 22 12.21 8.83 6.12
C SER A 22 12.61 10.27 5.85
N LEU A 23 13.40 10.53 4.82
CA LEU A 23 13.76 11.90 4.42
C LEU A 23 12.52 12.68 3.94
N VAL A 24 11.67 12.07 3.15
CA VAL A 24 10.39 12.68 2.72
C VAL A 24 9.52 12.99 3.93
N LEU A 25 9.40 12.05 4.88
CA LEU A 25 8.66 12.26 6.12
C LEU A 25 9.20 13.47 6.90
N LEU A 26 10.52 13.52 7.09
CA LEU A 26 11.17 14.62 7.81
C LEU A 26 10.82 15.98 7.17
N LEU A 27 10.97 16.09 5.86
CA LEU A 27 10.65 17.33 5.14
C LEU A 27 9.17 17.69 5.28
N VAL A 28 8.25 16.73 5.15
CA VAL A 28 6.80 16.95 5.29
C VAL A 28 6.47 17.41 6.71
N VAL A 29 7.03 16.79 7.73
CA VAL A 29 6.80 17.20 9.14
C VAL A 29 7.33 18.63 9.40
N LEU A 30 8.52 18.95 8.93
CA LEU A 30 9.11 20.30 9.10
C LEU A 30 8.23 21.39 8.44
N VAL A 31 7.77 21.14 7.20
CA VAL A 31 6.88 22.08 6.50
C VAL A 31 5.51 22.18 7.17
N SER A 32 4.96 21.03 7.62
CA SER A 32 3.65 20.98 8.28
C SER A 32 3.64 21.74 9.60
N THR A 33 4.69 21.64 10.38
CA THR A 33 4.80 22.34 11.68
C THR A 33 4.82 23.86 11.51
N GLY A 34 5.37 24.36 10.41
CA GLY A 34 5.39 25.79 10.08
C GLY A 34 4.08 26.32 9.48
N SER A 35 3.38 25.51 8.67
CA SER A 35 2.23 25.96 7.90
C SER A 35 0.88 25.76 8.59
N LEU A 36 0.74 24.76 9.46
CA LEU A 36 -0.51 24.46 10.14
C LEU A 36 -0.70 25.31 11.40
N THR A 37 -1.89 25.88 11.57
CA THR A 37 -2.28 26.65 12.76
C THR A 37 -3.19 25.86 13.70
N LYS A 38 -4.03 24.96 13.16
CA LYS A 38 -5.00 24.14 13.92
C LYS A 38 -4.78 22.65 13.67
N ASN A 39 -5.17 21.81 14.63
CA ASN A 39 -5.16 20.33 14.53
C ASN A 39 -3.81 19.71 14.15
N LYS A 40 -2.69 20.33 14.51
CA LYS A 40 -1.34 19.86 14.20
C LYS A 40 -1.09 18.41 14.70
N GLY A 41 -1.47 18.12 15.93
CA GLY A 41 -1.21 16.82 16.55
C GLY A 41 -1.86 15.65 15.79
N PRO A 42 -3.19 15.65 15.59
CA PRO A 42 -3.87 14.61 14.82
C PRO A 42 -3.33 14.46 13.39
N TYR A 43 -3.05 15.57 12.72
CA TYR A 43 -2.50 15.55 11.36
C TYR A 43 -1.11 14.90 11.30
N ILE A 44 -0.21 15.29 12.21
CA ILE A 44 1.13 14.69 12.30
C ILE A 44 1.04 13.19 12.64
N ALA A 45 0.12 12.80 13.53
CA ALA A 45 -0.12 11.40 13.82
C ALA A 45 -0.54 10.60 12.58
N LEU A 46 -1.43 11.13 11.74
CA LEU A 46 -1.81 10.51 10.46
C LEU A 46 -0.61 10.38 9.52
N ILE A 47 0.26 11.39 9.42
CA ILE A 47 1.47 11.34 8.61
C ILE A 47 2.41 10.22 9.08
N PHE A 48 2.63 10.09 10.39
CA PHE A 48 3.45 9.00 10.93
C PHE A 48 2.82 7.62 10.71
N LEU A 49 1.51 7.47 10.88
CA LEU A 49 0.81 6.22 10.59
C LEU A 49 0.92 5.83 9.11
N LEU A 50 0.84 6.82 8.21
CA LEU A 50 1.02 6.62 6.78
C LEU A 50 2.43 6.11 6.45
N TYR A 51 3.43 6.72 7.06
CA TYR A 51 4.82 6.26 6.95
C TYR A 51 5.00 4.84 7.48
N MET A 52 4.48 4.54 8.67
CA MET A 52 4.60 3.21 9.28
C MET A 52 3.95 2.12 8.42
N SER A 53 2.74 2.36 7.89
CA SER A 53 2.09 1.40 6.99
C SER A 53 2.93 1.13 5.74
N THR A 54 3.53 2.17 5.16
CA THR A 54 4.40 2.04 3.97
C THR A 54 5.67 1.27 4.30
N ALA A 55 6.29 1.53 5.44
CA ALA A 55 7.48 0.80 5.91
C ALA A 55 7.17 -0.69 6.11
N ILE A 56 6.01 -1.01 6.70
CA ILE A 56 5.57 -2.41 6.85
C ILE A 56 5.40 -3.08 5.48
N ILE A 57 4.72 -2.43 4.53
CA ILE A 57 4.53 -2.96 3.16
C ILE A 57 5.86 -3.29 2.48
N LEU A 58 6.89 -2.46 2.70
CA LEU A 58 8.22 -2.66 2.11
C LEU A 58 8.98 -3.84 2.73
N MET A 59 8.74 -4.17 4.00
CA MET A 59 9.53 -5.14 4.76
C MET A 59 8.85 -6.48 4.97
N VAL A 60 7.52 -6.53 4.95
CA VAL A 60 6.75 -7.72 5.30
C VAL A 60 6.93 -8.84 4.28
N ASN A 61 7.08 -10.08 4.76
CA ASN A 61 7.19 -11.30 3.97
C ASN A 61 6.01 -12.27 4.22
N ASP A 62 4.86 -11.73 4.57
CA ASP A 62 3.65 -12.49 4.84
C ASP A 62 2.44 -11.82 4.16
N PHE A 63 1.61 -12.60 3.48
CA PHE A 63 0.48 -12.10 2.71
C PHE A 63 -0.59 -11.41 3.56
N TYR A 64 -0.87 -11.95 4.74
CA TYR A 64 -1.90 -11.40 5.61
C TYR A 64 -1.51 -10.02 6.15
N HIS A 65 -0.27 -9.89 6.63
CA HIS A 65 0.24 -8.63 7.14
C HIS A 65 0.44 -7.60 6.01
N LEU A 66 0.81 -8.05 4.80
CA LEU A 66 0.84 -7.19 3.62
C LEU A 66 -0.53 -6.58 3.35
N TRP A 67 -1.58 -7.40 3.33
CA TRP A 67 -2.94 -6.92 3.10
C TRP A 67 -3.39 -5.93 4.18
N ILE A 68 -3.19 -6.26 5.47
CA ILE A 68 -3.53 -5.34 6.58
C ILE A 68 -2.80 -4.00 6.44
N ALA A 69 -1.50 -4.02 6.11
CA ALA A 69 -0.71 -2.81 5.98
C ALA A 69 -1.21 -1.93 4.80
N VAL A 70 -1.61 -2.56 3.68
CA VAL A 70 -2.21 -1.85 2.54
C VAL A 70 -3.55 -1.21 2.93
N GLU A 71 -4.42 -1.93 3.65
CA GLU A 71 -5.72 -1.41 4.10
C GLU A 71 -5.56 -0.25 5.09
N ILE A 72 -4.73 -0.42 6.11
CA ILE A 72 -4.45 0.65 7.07
C ILE A 72 -3.87 1.87 6.34
N GLY A 73 -2.90 1.67 5.45
CA GLY A 73 -2.29 2.75 4.70
C GLY A 73 -3.28 3.52 3.85
N SER A 74 -4.23 2.85 3.22
CA SER A 74 -5.27 3.49 2.40
C SER A 74 -6.26 4.31 3.23
N LEU A 75 -6.69 3.78 4.38
CA LEU A 75 -7.58 4.50 5.30
C LEU A 75 -6.89 5.75 5.89
N VAL A 76 -5.63 5.60 6.29
CA VAL A 76 -4.85 6.73 6.81
C VAL A 76 -4.61 7.77 5.72
N ALA A 77 -4.33 7.36 4.48
CA ALA A 77 -4.20 8.27 3.33
C ALA A 77 -5.48 9.08 3.11
N ALA A 78 -6.65 8.44 3.19
CA ALA A 78 -7.94 9.13 3.13
C ALA A 78 -8.08 10.16 4.25
N GLY A 79 -7.66 9.82 5.49
CA GLY A 79 -7.62 10.73 6.62
C GLY A 79 -6.73 11.95 6.38
N VAL A 80 -5.55 11.75 5.80
CA VAL A 80 -4.62 12.84 5.43
C VAL A 80 -5.24 13.75 4.38
N VAL A 81 -5.94 13.19 3.37
CA VAL A 81 -6.65 13.98 2.34
C VAL A 81 -7.77 14.81 2.96
N ALA A 82 -8.56 14.23 3.87
CA ALA A 82 -9.67 14.91 4.53
C ALA A 82 -9.24 15.98 5.54
N ALA A 83 -7.99 15.95 6.00
CA ALA A 83 -7.51 16.77 7.12
C ALA A 83 -7.49 18.27 6.85
N SER A 84 -7.55 18.73 5.59
CA SER A 84 -7.73 20.14 5.24
C SER A 84 -9.10 20.69 5.68
N GLY A 85 -10.11 19.82 5.86
CA GLY A 85 -11.46 20.19 6.27
C GLY A 85 -12.32 20.80 5.17
N GLU A 86 -11.77 21.03 3.98
CA GLU A 86 -12.50 21.57 2.84
C GLU A 86 -13.46 20.54 2.25
N SER A 87 -14.62 20.99 1.76
CA SER A 87 -15.63 20.09 1.19
C SER A 87 -15.12 19.31 -0.03
N VAL A 88 -14.21 19.88 -0.80
CA VAL A 88 -13.56 19.23 -1.94
C VAL A 88 -12.67 18.09 -1.46
N SER A 89 -11.86 18.33 -0.44
CA SER A 89 -10.97 17.32 0.15
C SER A 89 -11.75 16.18 0.80
N GLN A 90 -12.84 16.48 1.50
CA GLN A 90 -13.71 15.46 2.10
C GLN A 90 -14.35 14.56 1.04
N LYS A 91 -14.83 15.13 -0.08
CA LYS A 91 -15.37 14.36 -1.21
C LYS A 91 -14.30 13.49 -1.87
N ALA A 92 -13.09 14.04 -2.08
CA ALA A 92 -11.96 13.29 -2.63
C ALA A 92 -11.55 12.14 -1.71
N ALA A 93 -11.47 12.38 -0.40
CA ALA A 93 -11.18 11.35 0.60
C ALA A 93 -12.22 10.23 0.60
N LEU A 94 -13.51 10.56 0.51
CA LEU A 94 -14.59 9.58 0.45
C LEU A 94 -14.50 8.71 -0.81
N LYS A 95 -14.32 9.31 -1.99
CA LYS A 95 -14.10 8.57 -3.24
C LYS A 95 -12.89 7.65 -3.15
N TYR A 96 -11.79 8.16 -2.59
CA TYR A 96 -10.57 7.38 -2.40
C TYR A 96 -10.80 6.19 -1.47
N THR A 97 -11.51 6.37 -0.35
CA THR A 97 -11.83 5.28 0.60
C THR A 97 -12.62 4.17 -0.08
N PHE A 98 -13.67 4.50 -0.83
CA PHE A 98 -14.47 3.47 -1.52
C PHE A 98 -13.66 2.69 -2.56
N LEU A 99 -12.87 3.39 -3.36
CA LEU A 99 -12.07 2.74 -4.41
C LEU A 99 -10.89 1.96 -3.84
N SER A 100 -10.27 2.44 -2.75
CA SER A 100 -9.22 1.68 -2.06
C SER A 100 -9.76 0.41 -1.41
N ALA A 101 -10.94 0.48 -0.77
CA ALA A 101 -11.58 -0.70 -0.19
C ALA A 101 -11.91 -1.74 -1.27
N PHE A 102 -12.37 -1.32 -2.45
CA PHE A 102 -12.59 -2.22 -3.58
C PHE A 102 -11.29 -2.88 -4.06
N ALA A 103 -10.22 -2.10 -4.22
CA ALA A 103 -8.91 -2.63 -4.62
C ALA A 103 -8.31 -3.57 -3.55
N GLY A 104 -8.45 -3.22 -2.27
CA GLY A 104 -7.99 -4.03 -1.15
C GLY A 104 -8.77 -5.34 -0.99
N SER A 105 -10.08 -5.32 -1.26
CA SER A 105 -10.88 -6.55 -1.33
C SER A 105 -10.41 -7.45 -2.47
N GLY A 106 -10.09 -6.89 -3.64
CA GLY A 106 -9.48 -7.63 -4.74
C GLY A 106 -8.15 -8.26 -4.33
N LEU A 107 -7.28 -7.50 -3.65
CA LEU A 107 -6.02 -8.02 -3.12
C LEU A 107 -6.27 -9.20 -2.16
N ALA A 108 -7.22 -9.07 -1.22
CA ALA A 108 -7.57 -10.14 -0.29
C ALA A 108 -7.99 -11.42 -1.01
N ILE A 109 -8.81 -11.31 -2.06
CA ILE A 109 -9.22 -12.45 -2.87
C ILE A 109 -8.01 -13.08 -3.56
N GLY A 110 -7.14 -12.28 -4.19
CA GLY A 110 -5.92 -12.77 -4.83
C GLY A 110 -5.01 -13.53 -3.86
N LEU A 111 -4.79 -12.97 -2.66
CA LEU A 111 -4.01 -13.58 -1.58
C LEU A 111 -4.65 -14.88 -1.07
N ALA A 112 -5.97 -14.90 -0.89
CA ALA A 112 -6.70 -16.10 -0.46
C ALA A 112 -6.58 -17.23 -1.48
N LEU A 113 -6.63 -16.92 -2.78
CA LEU A 113 -6.42 -17.90 -3.85
C LEU A 113 -5.01 -18.47 -3.84
N ILE A 114 -3.97 -17.63 -3.64
CA ILE A 114 -2.59 -18.10 -3.52
C ILE A 114 -2.41 -18.94 -2.28
N LEU A 115 -2.95 -18.52 -1.14
CA LEU A 115 -2.90 -19.29 0.10
C LEU A 115 -3.59 -20.65 -0.05
N GLY A 116 -4.77 -20.68 -0.67
CA GLY A 116 -5.51 -21.93 -0.94
C GLY A 116 -4.77 -22.86 -1.91
N LEU A 117 -4.04 -22.30 -2.87
CA LEU A 117 -3.27 -23.06 -3.86
C LEU A 117 -1.97 -23.63 -3.26
N THR A 118 -1.25 -22.83 -2.49
CA THR A 118 0.09 -23.15 -2.00
C THR A 118 0.10 -23.70 -0.58
N GLY A 119 -0.86 -23.31 0.24
CA GLY A 119 -0.88 -23.58 1.68
C GLY A 119 0.08 -22.71 2.50
N TYR A 120 0.82 -21.77 1.88
CA TYR A 120 1.82 -20.94 2.55
C TYR A 120 1.35 -19.49 2.69
N SER A 121 1.41 -18.94 3.90
CA SER A 121 1.16 -17.51 4.15
C SER A 121 2.42 -16.65 3.89
N ASN A 122 3.60 -17.25 4.04
CA ASN A 122 4.88 -16.62 3.75
C ASN A 122 5.06 -16.44 2.23
N ILE A 123 5.41 -15.23 1.79
CA ILE A 123 5.54 -14.88 0.38
C ILE A 123 6.65 -15.66 -0.30
N SER A 124 7.82 -15.76 0.35
CA SER A 124 8.98 -16.48 -0.21
C SER A 124 8.71 -17.96 -0.37
N ASP A 125 8.06 -18.59 0.62
CA ASP A 125 7.73 -20.03 0.58
C ASP A 125 6.67 -20.32 -0.49
N ALA A 126 5.65 -19.47 -0.61
CA ALA A 126 4.62 -19.59 -1.65
C ALA A 126 5.23 -19.49 -3.06
N ILE A 127 6.15 -18.53 -3.28
CA ILE A 127 6.86 -18.39 -4.56
C ILE A 127 7.73 -19.61 -4.84
N ALA A 128 8.48 -20.10 -3.85
CA ALA A 128 9.30 -21.31 -3.99
C ALA A 128 8.45 -22.52 -4.36
N TYR A 129 7.31 -22.70 -3.69
CA TYR A 129 6.36 -23.78 -3.99
C TYR A 129 5.84 -23.69 -5.44
N MET A 130 5.40 -22.50 -5.88
CA MET A 130 4.87 -22.29 -7.24
C MET A 130 5.93 -22.54 -8.34
N ARG A 131 7.23 -22.30 -8.05
CA ARG A 131 8.32 -22.56 -9.00
C ARG A 131 8.70 -24.02 -9.11
N THR A 132 8.56 -24.79 -8.04
CA THR A 132 9.00 -26.19 -7.98
C THR A 132 7.88 -27.19 -8.27
N THR A 133 6.62 -26.79 -8.12
CA THR A 133 5.47 -27.67 -8.25
C THR A 133 4.81 -27.51 -9.61
N ASN A 134 4.54 -28.63 -10.28
CA ASN A 134 3.75 -28.62 -11.50
C ASN A 134 2.26 -28.41 -11.15
N LEU A 135 1.77 -27.21 -11.35
CA LEU A 135 0.40 -26.81 -10.98
C LEU A 135 -0.68 -27.39 -11.90
N GLY A 136 -0.32 -27.92 -13.08
CA GLY A 136 -1.27 -28.54 -14.02
C GLY A 136 -2.54 -27.71 -14.24
N SER A 137 -3.70 -28.28 -13.96
CA SER A 137 -5.01 -27.59 -14.08
C SER A 137 -5.23 -26.46 -13.07
N MET A 138 -4.45 -26.40 -11.98
CA MET A 138 -4.54 -25.34 -10.98
C MET A 138 -3.89 -24.04 -11.45
N SER A 139 -3.17 -24.02 -12.58
CA SER A 139 -2.57 -22.81 -13.15
C SER A 139 -3.61 -21.71 -13.45
N SER A 140 -4.84 -22.07 -13.77
CA SER A 140 -5.94 -21.10 -13.98
C SER A 140 -6.27 -20.28 -12.74
N VAL A 141 -6.20 -20.89 -11.55
CA VAL A 141 -6.40 -20.21 -10.27
C VAL A 141 -5.28 -19.19 -10.04
N LEU A 142 -4.05 -19.54 -10.39
CA LEU A 142 -2.89 -18.63 -10.30
C LEU A 142 -3.06 -17.42 -11.22
N TYR A 143 -3.55 -17.60 -12.45
CA TYR A 143 -3.82 -16.47 -13.36
C TYR A 143 -4.89 -15.53 -12.81
N VAL A 144 -5.96 -16.06 -12.20
CA VAL A 144 -6.99 -15.23 -11.56
C VAL A 144 -6.41 -14.47 -10.37
N ALA A 145 -5.64 -15.13 -9.50
CA ALA A 145 -4.96 -14.47 -8.39
C ALA A 145 -4.03 -13.36 -8.87
N PHE A 146 -3.25 -13.63 -9.90
CA PHE A 146 -2.34 -12.67 -10.52
C PHE A 146 -3.10 -11.44 -11.10
N ALA A 147 -4.26 -11.66 -11.73
CA ALA A 147 -5.10 -10.57 -12.23
C ALA A 147 -5.54 -9.62 -11.10
N PHE A 148 -5.90 -10.15 -9.92
CA PHE A 148 -6.21 -9.32 -8.74
C PHE A 148 -5.00 -8.54 -8.22
N PHE A 149 -3.82 -9.14 -8.22
CA PHE A 149 -2.58 -8.44 -7.87
C PHE A 149 -2.28 -7.29 -8.84
N VAL A 150 -2.39 -7.54 -10.14
CA VAL A 150 -2.17 -6.52 -11.18
C VAL A 150 -3.18 -5.39 -11.04
N LEU A 151 -4.46 -5.69 -10.78
CA LEU A 151 -5.49 -4.68 -10.54
C LEU A 151 -5.13 -3.80 -9.34
N THR A 152 -4.72 -4.41 -8.22
CA THR A 152 -4.28 -3.67 -7.03
C THR A 152 -3.03 -2.85 -7.32
N TRP A 153 -2.10 -3.38 -8.08
CA TRP A 153 -0.88 -2.68 -8.48
C TRP A 153 -1.18 -1.45 -9.35
N ILE A 154 -2.08 -1.57 -10.32
CA ILE A 154 -2.57 -0.46 -11.16
C ILE A 154 -3.21 0.62 -10.26
N TYR A 155 -4.05 0.20 -9.31
CA TYR A 155 -4.68 1.10 -8.35
C TYR A 155 -3.65 1.82 -7.47
N ALA A 156 -2.74 1.07 -6.84
CA ALA A 156 -1.72 1.60 -5.94
C ALA A 156 -0.81 2.62 -6.66
N GLY A 157 -0.39 2.32 -7.88
CA GLY A 157 0.44 3.19 -8.70
C GLY A 157 -0.28 4.41 -9.27
N GLY A 158 -1.62 4.40 -9.29
CA GLY A 158 -2.42 5.41 -9.98
C GLY A 158 -2.22 5.38 -11.50
N LEU A 159 -2.09 4.17 -12.05
CA LEU A 159 -1.92 3.96 -13.48
C LEU A 159 -3.27 4.08 -14.20
N ALA A 160 -3.23 4.16 -15.54
CA ALA A 160 -4.46 4.13 -16.32
C ALA A 160 -5.19 2.79 -16.13
N PRO A 161 -6.52 2.77 -15.99
CA PRO A 161 -7.49 3.88 -16.14
C PRO A 161 -7.77 4.68 -14.86
N ILE A 162 -7.11 4.40 -13.73
CA ILE A 162 -7.46 4.95 -12.40
C ILE A 162 -6.78 6.32 -12.12
N HIS A 163 -5.90 6.78 -13.01
CA HIS A 163 -5.16 8.04 -12.84
C HIS A 163 -6.03 9.29 -12.57
N PRO A 164 -7.27 9.47 -13.10
CA PRO A 164 -8.05 10.67 -12.81
C PRO A 164 -8.41 10.79 -11.32
N LEU A 165 -8.70 9.64 -10.65
CA LEU A 165 -8.97 9.62 -9.22
C LEU A 165 -7.74 10.08 -8.42
N LYS A 166 -6.56 9.60 -8.78
CA LYS A 166 -5.33 10.00 -8.08
C LYS A 166 -5.02 11.48 -8.25
N SER A 167 -5.35 12.09 -9.40
CA SER A 167 -5.19 13.54 -9.59
C SER A 167 -6.13 14.34 -8.69
N GLU A 168 -7.39 13.93 -8.51
CA GLU A 168 -8.31 14.54 -7.56
C GLU A 168 -7.79 14.42 -6.11
N VAL A 169 -7.32 13.22 -5.73
CA VAL A 169 -6.81 12.94 -4.39
C VAL A 169 -5.54 13.75 -4.09
N TYR A 170 -4.66 13.94 -5.06
CA TYR A 170 -3.42 14.70 -4.87
C TYR A 170 -3.61 16.21 -4.94
N GLY A 171 -4.67 16.69 -5.61
CA GLY A 171 -4.98 18.10 -5.68
C GLY A 171 -5.79 18.65 -4.51
N ALA A 172 -6.37 17.77 -3.69
CA ALA A 172 -7.30 18.14 -2.63
C ALA A 172 -6.65 18.47 -1.27
N PRO A 173 -5.57 17.77 -0.81
CA PRO A 173 -4.97 18.00 0.49
C PRO A 173 -4.00 19.19 0.47
N PHE A 174 -3.40 19.46 1.64
CA PHE A 174 -2.29 20.40 1.73
C PHE A 174 -1.13 19.98 0.81
N PRO A 175 -0.41 20.91 0.17
CA PRO A 175 0.68 20.59 -0.77
C PRO A 175 1.77 19.68 -0.20
N HIS A 176 2.11 19.85 1.09
CA HIS A 176 3.09 19.00 1.77
C HIS A 176 2.55 17.57 2.02
N ALA A 177 1.24 17.41 2.23
CA ALA A 177 0.61 16.09 2.31
C ALA A 177 0.64 15.36 0.96
N THR A 178 0.45 16.09 -0.13
CA THR A 178 0.52 15.54 -1.48
C THR A 178 1.87 14.89 -1.76
N ALA A 179 2.97 15.49 -1.32
CA ALA A 179 4.32 14.92 -1.48
C ALA A 179 4.44 13.54 -0.80
N LEU A 180 3.92 13.40 0.42
CA LEU A 180 3.94 12.14 1.15
C LEU A 180 3.05 11.08 0.52
N LEU A 181 1.83 11.47 0.10
CA LEU A 181 0.89 10.57 -0.57
C LEU A 181 1.42 10.05 -1.91
N GLN A 182 2.09 10.91 -2.67
CA GLN A 182 2.74 10.52 -3.93
C GLN A 182 3.91 9.58 -3.66
N ALA A 183 4.75 9.88 -2.68
CA ALA A 183 5.85 9.01 -2.29
C ALA A 183 5.33 7.62 -1.89
N GLN A 184 4.33 7.55 -0.98
CA GLN A 184 3.68 6.29 -0.59
C GLN A 184 3.18 5.51 -1.80
N SER A 185 2.45 6.15 -2.70
CA SER A 185 1.91 5.50 -3.90
C SER A 185 3.00 4.87 -4.77
N LYS A 186 4.16 5.53 -4.92
CA LYS A 186 5.29 5.00 -5.69
C LYS A 186 6.01 3.86 -4.97
N PHE A 187 6.18 3.95 -3.66
CA PHE A 187 6.76 2.87 -2.87
C PHE A 187 5.88 1.63 -2.84
N MET A 188 4.55 1.78 -2.74
CA MET A 188 3.60 0.67 -2.87
C MET A 188 3.67 0.02 -4.25
N LEU A 189 3.76 0.82 -5.31
CA LEU A 189 3.92 0.32 -6.68
C LEU A 189 5.18 -0.52 -6.82
N VAL A 190 6.31 -0.06 -6.27
CA VAL A 190 7.57 -0.80 -6.29
C VAL A 190 7.48 -2.07 -5.43
N ALA A 191 6.94 -1.99 -4.22
CA ALA A 191 6.85 -3.13 -3.30
C ALA A 191 5.98 -4.27 -3.89
N ILE A 192 4.77 -3.95 -4.35
CA ILE A 192 3.87 -4.93 -4.97
C ILE A 192 4.47 -5.44 -6.29
N GLY A 193 5.07 -4.57 -7.10
CA GLY A 193 5.74 -4.96 -8.34
C GLY A 193 6.89 -5.95 -8.11
N LEU A 194 7.70 -5.74 -7.06
CA LEU A 194 8.76 -6.68 -6.69
C LEU A 194 8.22 -8.05 -6.26
N ILE A 195 7.04 -8.11 -5.62
CA ILE A 195 6.38 -9.38 -5.28
C ILE A 195 5.90 -10.10 -6.55
N ILE A 196 5.34 -9.35 -7.50
CA ILE A 196 4.82 -9.90 -8.76
C ILE A 196 5.96 -10.45 -9.65
N LEU A 197 7.15 -9.82 -9.62
CA LEU A 197 8.29 -10.19 -10.46
C LEU A 197 9.21 -11.26 -9.85
N ARG A 198 8.99 -11.65 -8.59
CA ARG A 198 9.73 -12.75 -7.93
C ARG A 198 9.21 -14.12 -8.35
#